data_3603f377f41c72a8d3be888203bb5d56
#
_entry.id   3603f377f41c72a8d3be888203bb5d56
#
_cell.length_a   1.000
_cell.length_b   1.000
_cell.length_c   1.000
_cell.angle_alpha   90.00
_cell.angle_beta   90.00
_cell.angle_gamma   90.00
#
_symmetry.space_group_name_H-M   'P 1'
#
loop_
_entity.id
_entity.type
_entity.pdbx_description
1 polymer ?
#
loop_
_entity_poly.entity_id
_entity_poly.type
_entity_poly.pdbx_seq_one_letter_code
_entity_poly.pdbx_strand_id
1 'polypeptide(L)'
;NWCPSCKTGLANEEVVNGKCERCGADVTKKNLRQWMLKITAYADRLLADLDKLDWPEKVKKMQAEWIGKSHGAEVNFKVDGRDDEITVYTTRPDTLHGATFMVLAPEHELAKDLATDETREAVEEYIYQASLKSSVDRMQDKEKTGVFTGSYAINPINGAKVPIWLSDYVLADYGTGAIMCVPAHDDRDFEFAKKFDIPIIQVIAKDGKEIENMEEAYTEASGIMINSGDWNGKESSELKEEAPKIIEEMGIGKKTTNYKLRDWVFSRQRYWGEPIPIVHCPDCGAVPVPEEELPLTLPEVEKYEPTGTGESPLADIEDWVNCKCPVCGKDAKRETNTMPQWAGSSWYFLRYIDNKNNEELVSREKADKYLPVDMYIGGVEHAVLHLLYSRFYTKFLCDIGVIDFDEPFHKLFNQGMITGKNGIKMSKSKGNVVSPDDLVRDYGCDSLRMYELFVGPPELDAEWDESGIDGVHRFLTRFYKLIMDQKDKGVEADKELLKVRHKLIYDITTRLNNFSLNTVVSGFMEYTNTLTAMAKKSGVDKETLETAIVLLLSLIHISEP
;
A
#
# COMPACT_ATOMS: atom_id res chain seq x y z
N ASN A 1 8.07 -10.63 8.19
CA ASN A 1 9.12 -10.38 7.20
C ASN A 1 10.35 -9.76 7.87
N TRP A 2 11.54 -10.22 7.47
CA TRP A 2 12.83 -9.77 8.00
C TRP A 2 13.79 -9.42 6.86
N CYS A 3 14.40 -8.25 6.93
CA CYS A 3 15.46 -7.87 6.01
C CYS A 3 16.84 -8.18 6.62
N PRO A 4 17.60 -9.15 6.09
CA PRO A 4 18.91 -9.51 6.66
C PRO A 4 19.97 -8.42 6.46
N SER A 5 19.84 -7.59 5.43
CA SER A 5 20.73 -6.45 5.16
C SER A 5 20.44 -5.26 6.09
N CYS A 6 19.17 -4.85 6.20
CA CYS A 6 18.75 -3.78 7.12
C CYS A 6 18.67 -4.24 8.57
N LYS A 7 18.69 -5.56 8.83
CA LYS A 7 18.61 -6.21 10.15
C LYS A 7 17.39 -5.76 10.96
N THR A 8 16.22 -5.70 10.32
CA THR A 8 14.96 -5.24 10.93
C THR A 8 13.75 -5.97 10.38
N GLY A 9 12.68 -6.04 11.19
CA GLY A 9 11.36 -6.48 10.76
C GLY A 9 10.76 -5.51 9.74
N LEU A 10 9.99 -6.03 8.81
CA LEU A 10 9.30 -5.28 7.76
C LEU A 10 7.79 -5.56 7.82
N ALA A 11 6.99 -4.55 7.56
CA ALA A 11 5.58 -4.74 7.22
C ALA A 11 5.44 -5.37 5.83
N ASN A 12 4.26 -5.90 5.51
CA ASN A 12 4.04 -6.55 4.20
C ASN A 12 4.18 -5.55 3.06
N GLU A 13 3.77 -4.33 3.28
CA GLU A 13 3.82 -3.22 2.33
C GLU A 13 5.25 -2.77 1.98
N GLU A 14 6.21 -3.06 2.86
CA GLU A 14 7.64 -2.75 2.67
C GLU A 14 8.40 -3.86 1.91
N VAL A 15 7.66 -4.88 1.43
CA VAL A 15 8.21 -6.00 0.65
C VAL A 15 7.66 -5.95 -0.77
N VAL A 16 8.52 -5.66 -1.74
CA VAL A 16 8.17 -5.58 -3.15
C VAL A 16 8.86 -6.70 -3.91
N ASN A 17 8.07 -7.61 -4.50
CA ASN A 17 8.59 -8.79 -5.21
C ASN A 17 9.62 -9.59 -4.38
N GLY A 18 9.34 -9.78 -3.07
CA GLY A 18 10.18 -10.49 -2.12
C GLY A 18 11.45 -9.78 -1.69
N LYS A 19 11.62 -8.56 -2.10
CA LYS A 19 12.77 -7.73 -1.76
C LYS A 19 12.38 -6.60 -0.82
N CYS A 20 13.31 -6.23 0.04
CA CYS A 20 13.18 -5.04 0.88
C CYS A 20 13.09 -3.78 0.01
N GLU A 21 12.02 -3.02 0.13
CA GLU A 21 11.80 -1.78 -0.62
C GLU A 21 13.00 -0.80 -0.48
N ARG A 22 13.60 -0.76 0.72
CA ARG A 22 14.67 0.18 1.04
C ARG A 22 16.02 -0.20 0.42
N CYS A 23 16.45 -1.46 0.54
CA CYS A 23 17.82 -1.88 0.19
C CYS A 23 17.89 -2.89 -0.95
N GLY A 24 16.76 -3.43 -1.41
CA GLY A 24 16.69 -4.42 -2.48
C GLY A 24 17.16 -5.84 -2.11
N ALA A 25 17.54 -6.09 -0.85
CA ALA A 25 17.93 -7.43 -0.40
C ALA A 25 16.72 -8.36 -0.33
N ASP A 26 16.94 -9.65 -0.53
CA ASP A 26 15.92 -10.67 -0.39
C ASP A 26 15.42 -10.73 1.06
N VAL A 27 14.10 -10.80 1.22
CA VAL A 27 13.44 -10.82 2.52
C VAL A 27 13.27 -12.27 2.98
N THR A 28 13.56 -12.52 4.25
CA THR A 28 13.37 -13.81 4.90
C THR A 28 12.26 -13.76 5.94
N LYS A 29 11.92 -14.89 6.53
CA LYS A 29 11.00 -14.95 7.69
C LYS A 29 11.81 -15.11 8.98
N LYS A 30 11.39 -14.40 10.03
CA LYS A 30 11.96 -14.51 11.37
C LYS A 30 10.87 -14.31 12.41
N ASN A 31 10.84 -15.20 13.41
CA ASN A 31 9.91 -15.06 14.53
C ASN A 31 10.45 -14.02 15.51
N LEU A 32 9.73 -12.92 15.64
CA LEU A 32 10.06 -11.82 16.54
C LEU A 32 8.80 -11.37 17.29
N ARG A 33 8.96 -10.96 18.54
CA ARG A 33 7.91 -10.24 19.25
C ARG A 33 7.81 -8.84 18.65
N GLN A 34 6.60 -8.44 18.21
CA GLN A 34 6.37 -7.20 17.49
C GLN A 34 5.15 -6.47 18.05
N TRP A 35 5.19 -5.14 18.05
CA TRP A 35 3.98 -4.33 18.14
C TRP A 35 3.24 -4.38 16.81
N MET A 36 1.93 -4.63 16.90
CA MET A 36 1.04 -4.69 15.73
C MET A 36 -0.08 -3.68 15.93
N LEU A 37 -0.34 -2.84 14.94
CA LEU A 37 -1.56 -2.03 14.91
C LEU A 37 -2.64 -2.77 14.13
N LYS A 38 -3.82 -2.90 14.73
CA LYS A 38 -4.94 -3.70 14.21
C LYS A 38 -5.69 -2.95 13.10
N ILE A 39 -5.01 -2.65 12.00
CA ILE A 39 -5.59 -2.01 10.82
C ILE A 39 -6.71 -2.87 10.21
N THR A 40 -6.66 -4.19 10.39
CA THR A 40 -7.71 -5.12 9.94
C THR A 40 -9.06 -4.84 10.57
N ALA A 41 -9.11 -4.29 11.79
CA ALA A 41 -10.36 -3.86 12.42
C ALA A 41 -11.05 -2.70 11.68
N TYR A 42 -10.32 -1.99 10.83
CA TYR A 42 -10.80 -0.87 10.02
C TYR A 42 -11.02 -1.24 8.54
N ALA A 43 -10.76 -2.48 8.16
CA ALA A 43 -10.79 -2.92 6.76
C ALA A 43 -12.09 -2.57 6.04
N ASP A 44 -13.25 -2.82 6.67
CA ASP A 44 -14.56 -2.49 6.10
C ASP A 44 -14.77 -0.99 5.91
N ARG A 45 -14.41 -0.19 6.91
CA ARG A 45 -14.54 1.27 6.83
C ARG A 45 -13.57 1.86 5.80
N LEU A 46 -12.31 1.37 5.78
CA LEU A 46 -11.32 1.77 4.79
C LEU A 46 -11.79 1.47 3.36
N LEU A 47 -12.49 0.35 3.16
CA LEU A 47 -13.03 -0.02 1.85
C LEU A 47 -14.28 0.80 1.49
N ALA A 48 -15.27 0.86 2.38
CA ALA A 48 -16.54 1.55 2.13
C ALA A 48 -16.37 3.06 1.91
N ASP A 49 -15.46 3.68 2.64
CA ASP A 49 -15.25 5.12 2.58
C ASP A 49 -14.43 5.58 1.36
N LEU A 50 -13.91 4.65 0.53
CA LEU A 50 -13.27 5.01 -0.75
C LEU A 50 -14.23 5.78 -1.67
N ASP A 51 -15.53 5.50 -1.60
CA ASP A 51 -16.53 6.19 -2.43
C ASP A 51 -16.73 7.67 -2.05
N LYS A 52 -16.38 8.05 -0.82
CA LYS A 52 -16.45 9.44 -0.33
C LYS A 52 -15.32 10.33 -0.86
N LEU A 53 -14.24 9.73 -1.38
CA LEU A 53 -13.00 10.42 -1.71
C LEU A 53 -12.97 10.90 -3.18
N ASP A 54 -12.58 12.17 -3.37
CA ASP A 54 -12.23 12.72 -4.71
C ASP A 54 -10.79 12.31 -5.07
N TRP A 55 -10.58 11.00 -5.18
CA TRP A 55 -9.28 10.40 -5.47
C TRP A 55 -9.29 9.69 -6.83
N PRO A 56 -8.13 9.57 -7.49
CA PRO A 56 -8.02 8.82 -8.74
C PRO A 56 -8.50 7.38 -8.59
N GLU A 57 -9.33 6.90 -9.52
CA GLU A 57 -9.90 5.56 -9.50
C GLU A 57 -8.83 4.46 -9.42
N LYS A 58 -7.65 4.70 -10.03
CA LYS A 58 -6.51 3.79 -9.94
C LYS A 58 -6.07 3.58 -8.48
N VAL A 59 -6.01 4.64 -7.66
CA VAL A 59 -5.61 4.56 -6.25
C VAL A 59 -6.68 3.85 -5.43
N LYS A 60 -7.97 4.19 -5.65
CA LYS A 60 -9.08 3.51 -4.98
C LYS A 60 -9.06 2.01 -5.26
N LYS A 61 -8.86 1.62 -6.53
CA LYS A 61 -8.74 0.22 -6.93
C LYS A 61 -7.54 -0.46 -6.28
N MET A 62 -6.37 0.17 -6.24
CA MET A 62 -5.18 -0.37 -5.57
C MET A 62 -5.44 -0.63 -4.08
N GLN A 63 -6.08 0.30 -3.37
CA GLN A 63 -6.44 0.11 -1.96
C GLN A 63 -7.47 -0.99 -1.77
N ALA A 64 -8.52 -1.04 -2.61
CA ALA A 64 -9.54 -2.08 -2.55
C ALA A 64 -8.94 -3.48 -2.78
N GLU A 65 -8.07 -3.63 -3.77
CA GLU A 65 -7.36 -4.90 -4.05
C GLU A 65 -6.38 -5.28 -2.94
N TRP A 66 -5.74 -4.30 -2.30
CA TRP A 66 -4.85 -4.52 -1.17
C TRP A 66 -5.61 -4.97 0.09
N ILE A 67 -6.73 -4.32 0.40
CA ILE A 67 -7.63 -4.75 1.47
C ILE A 67 -8.17 -6.14 1.14
N GLY A 68 -8.54 -6.39 -0.10
CA GLY A 68 -8.85 -7.69 -0.65
C GLY A 68 -9.96 -8.40 0.11
N LYS A 69 -11.07 -7.69 0.36
CA LYS A 69 -12.26 -8.27 0.98
C LYS A 69 -12.83 -9.39 0.11
N SER A 70 -13.02 -10.55 0.70
CA SER A 70 -13.61 -11.70 0.04
C SER A 70 -14.70 -12.33 0.91
N HIS A 71 -15.75 -12.77 0.27
CA HIS A 71 -16.84 -13.51 0.89
C HIS A 71 -16.74 -14.98 0.51
N GLY A 72 -16.96 -15.85 1.48
CA GLY A 72 -16.87 -17.28 1.28
C GLY A 72 -17.35 -18.05 2.49
N ALA A 73 -16.79 -19.22 2.68
CA ALA A 73 -17.07 -20.07 3.83
C ALA A 73 -15.77 -20.68 4.39
N GLU A 74 -15.72 -20.80 5.70
CA GLU A 74 -14.87 -21.80 6.35
C GLU A 74 -15.61 -23.12 6.34
N VAL A 75 -14.91 -24.19 5.98
CA VAL A 75 -15.45 -25.56 5.92
C VAL A 75 -14.55 -26.48 6.71
N ASN A 76 -15.15 -27.31 7.55
CA ASN A 76 -14.46 -28.19 8.48
C ASN A 76 -14.40 -29.62 7.92
N PHE A 77 -13.20 -30.13 7.71
CA PHE A 77 -12.93 -31.48 7.23
C PHE A 77 -12.37 -32.32 8.38
N LYS A 78 -13.06 -33.39 8.76
CA LYS A 78 -12.55 -34.34 9.75
C LYS A 78 -11.42 -35.16 9.14
N VAL A 79 -10.38 -35.40 9.92
CA VAL A 79 -9.32 -36.33 9.52
C VAL A 79 -9.80 -37.78 9.73
N ASP A 80 -9.67 -38.63 8.71
CA ASP A 80 -10.15 -39.99 8.75
C ASP A 80 -9.41 -40.81 9.84
N GLY A 81 -10.18 -41.43 10.73
CA GLY A 81 -9.66 -42.24 11.84
C GLY A 81 -9.03 -41.46 13.00
N ARG A 82 -9.21 -40.14 13.04
CA ARG A 82 -8.69 -39.24 14.10
C ARG A 82 -9.76 -38.25 14.56
N ASP A 83 -9.53 -37.66 15.74
CA ASP A 83 -10.39 -36.58 16.28
C ASP A 83 -10.04 -35.18 15.72
N ASP A 84 -8.96 -35.09 14.94
CA ASP A 84 -8.49 -33.85 14.37
C ASP A 84 -9.45 -33.34 13.27
N GLU A 85 -9.57 -32.02 13.17
CA GLU A 85 -10.37 -31.32 12.16
C GLU A 85 -9.53 -30.26 11.47
N ILE A 86 -9.60 -30.19 10.14
CA ILE A 86 -8.90 -29.19 9.34
C ILE A 86 -9.92 -28.21 8.78
N THR A 87 -9.80 -26.96 9.15
CA THR A 87 -10.65 -25.88 8.62
C THR A 87 -10.00 -25.28 7.38
N VAL A 88 -10.73 -25.20 6.27
CA VAL A 88 -10.32 -24.51 5.06
C VAL A 88 -11.20 -23.30 4.80
N TYR A 89 -10.64 -22.22 4.26
CA TYR A 89 -11.39 -21.08 3.75
C TYR A 89 -11.47 -21.15 2.24
N THR A 90 -12.67 -21.01 1.68
CA THR A 90 -12.88 -20.98 0.23
C THR A 90 -13.81 -19.83 -0.20
N THR A 91 -13.48 -19.19 -1.30
CA THR A 91 -14.34 -18.23 -2.00
C THR A 91 -15.26 -18.90 -3.04
N ARG A 92 -15.10 -20.24 -3.22
CA ARG A 92 -15.86 -21.06 -4.14
C ARG A 92 -16.52 -22.24 -3.40
N PRO A 93 -17.37 -21.96 -2.38
CA PRO A 93 -18.06 -23.01 -1.64
C PRO A 93 -19.02 -23.83 -2.53
N ASP A 94 -19.45 -23.27 -3.65
CA ASP A 94 -20.23 -23.92 -4.69
C ASP A 94 -19.52 -25.16 -5.28
N THR A 95 -18.19 -25.18 -5.28
CA THR A 95 -17.40 -26.29 -5.86
C THR A 95 -17.03 -27.39 -4.88
N LEU A 96 -17.52 -27.37 -3.63
CA LEU A 96 -17.13 -28.28 -2.56
C LEU A 96 -17.27 -29.78 -2.91
N HIS A 97 -18.27 -30.14 -3.72
CA HIS A 97 -18.46 -31.51 -4.21
C HIS A 97 -17.31 -32.01 -5.12
N GLY A 98 -16.59 -31.08 -5.77
CA GLY A 98 -15.46 -31.37 -6.64
C GLY A 98 -14.11 -31.37 -5.97
N ALA A 99 -14.05 -31.21 -4.64
CA ALA A 99 -12.81 -31.30 -3.90
C ALA A 99 -12.31 -32.75 -3.85
N THR A 100 -11.18 -33.02 -4.51
CA THR A 100 -10.62 -34.36 -4.64
C THR A 100 -9.34 -34.57 -3.84
N PHE A 101 -8.73 -33.51 -3.34
CA PHE A 101 -7.60 -33.55 -2.41
C PHE A 101 -7.55 -32.27 -1.55
N MET A 102 -6.73 -32.30 -0.55
CA MET A 102 -6.47 -31.19 0.37
C MET A 102 -4.97 -30.92 0.41
N VAL A 103 -4.59 -29.66 0.52
CA VAL A 103 -3.19 -29.25 0.67
C VAL A 103 -3.03 -28.37 1.89
N LEU A 104 -2.05 -28.71 2.73
CA LEU A 104 -1.62 -27.91 3.87
C LEU A 104 -0.26 -27.26 3.57
N ALA A 105 -0.05 -26.10 4.15
CA ALA A 105 1.27 -25.49 4.21
C ALA A 105 2.24 -26.39 4.99
N PRO A 106 3.52 -26.47 4.60
CA PRO A 106 4.54 -27.24 5.35
C PRO A 106 4.71 -26.79 6.80
N GLU A 107 4.35 -25.54 7.11
CA GLU A 107 4.39 -24.95 8.46
C GLU A 107 3.10 -25.15 9.28
N HIS A 108 2.07 -25.80 8.71
CA HIS A 108 0.82 -26.06 9.41
C HIS A 108 1.05 -26.92 10.65
N GLU A 109 0.34 -26.61 11.75
CA GLU A 109 0.53 -27.30 13.04
C GLU A 109 0.36 -28.84 12.96
N LEU A 110 -0.57 -29.30 12.12
CA LEU A 110 -0.81 -30.74 11.92
C LEU A 110 0.12 -31.38 10.88
N ALA A 111 0.98 -30.64 10.18
CA ALA A 111 1.74 -31.14 9.03
C ALA A 111 2.58 -32.38 9.38
N LYS A 112 3.25 -32.39 10.53
CA LYS A 112 4.06 -33.54 11.01
C LYS A 112 3.21 -34.68 11.56
N ASP A 113 2.12 -34.33 12.25
CA ASP A 113 1.29 -35.30 12.94
C ASP A 113 0.41 -36.12 11.99
N LEU A 114 0.17 -35.60 10.78
CA LEU A 114 -0.58 -36.27 9.71
C LEU A 114 0.28 -37.32 8.95
N ALA A 115 1.61 -37.29 9.13
CA ALA A 115 2.49 -38.28 8.51
C ALA A 115 2.30 -39.67 9.13
N THR A 116 2.05 -40.69 8.30
CA THR A 116 2.08 -42.09 8.71
C THR A 116 3.52 -42.56 8.88
N ASP A 117 3.72 -43.73 9.50
CA ASP A 117 5.09 -44.29 9.65
C ASP A 117 5.78 -44.49 8.30
N GLU A 118 5.03 -44.77 7.24
CA GLU A 118 5.54 -45.01 5.88
C GLU A 118 5.94 -43.68 5.16
N THR A 119 5.31 -42.57 5.50
CA THR A 119 5.52 -41.27 4.83
C THR A 119 6.33 -40.29 5.66
N ARG A 120 6.60 -40.56 6.91
CA ARG A 120 7.22 -39.66 7.89
C ARG A 120 8.53 -39.05 7.41
N GLU A 121 9.44 -39.87 6.91
CA GLU A 121 10.75 -39.42 6.43
C GLU A 121 10.61 -38.45 5.24
N ALA A 122 9.74 -38.77 4.28
CA ALA A 122 9.49 -37.93 3.12
C ALA A 122 8.81 -36.61 3.50
N VAL A 123 7.89 -36.64 4.47
CA VAL A 123 7.20 -35.45 4.97
C VAL A 123 8.16 -34.51 5.71
N GLU A 124 9.01 -35.08 6.60
CA GLU A 124 10.00 -34.27 7.34
C GLU A 124 11.04 -33.65 6.42
N GLU A 125 11.53 -34.40 5.43
CA GLU A 125 12.44 -33.87 4.41
C GLU A 125 11.77 -32.75 3.59
N TYR A 126 10.51 -32.92 3.17
CA TYR A 126 9.78 -31.92 2.43
C TYR A 126 9.59 -30.61 3.24
N ILE A 127 9.21 -30.71 4.52
CA ILE A 127 9.08 -29.57 5.44
C ILE A 127 10.42 -28.84 5.56
N TYR A 128 11.52 -29.58 5.69
CA TYR A 128 12.86 -29.01 5.77
C TYR A 128 13.22 -28.27 4.49
N GLN A 129 13.06 -28.88 3.31
CA GLN A 129 13.35 -28.25 2.03
C GLN A 129 12.48 -27.02 1.78
N ALA A 130 11.19 -27.09 2.10
CA ALA A 130 10.28 -25.95 2.01
C ALA A 130 10.71 -24.77 2.91
N SER A 131 11.26 -25.07 4.11
CA SER A 131 11.75 -24.06 5.04
C SER A 131 12.96 -23.25 4.52
N LEU A 132 13.71 -23.82 3.57
CA LEU A 132 14.86 -23.15 2.93
C LEU A 132 14.44 -22.18 1.83
N LYS A 133 13.20 -22.28 1.32
CA LYS A 133 12.67 -21.42 0.27
C LYS A 133 12.03 -20.15 0.86
N SER A 134 12.26 -19.00 0.21
CA SER A 134 11.50 -17.79 0.54
C SER A 134 10.04 -17.89 0.05
N SER A 135 9.12 -17.14 0.66
CA SER A 135 7.72 -17.08 0.19
C SER A 135 7.58 -16.65 -1.27
N VAL A 136 8.55 -15.89 -1.78
CA VAL A 136 8.59 -15.41 -3.16
C VAL A 136 9.03 -16.51 -4.11
N ASP A 137 10.07 -17.25 -3.74
CA ASP A 137 10.52 -18.40 -4.54
C ASP A 137 9.37 -19.42 -4.68
N ARG A 138 8.65 -19.66 -3.60
CA ARG A 138 7.46 -20.53 -3.60
C ARG A 138 6.33 -20.04 -4.52
N MET A 139 6.09 -18.70 -4.58
CA MET A 139 5.08 -18.13 -5.46
C MET A 139 5.51 -18.08 -6.94
N GLN A 140 6.80 -17.95 -7.21
CA GLN A 140 7.35 -17.85 -8.58
C GLN A 140 7.70 -19.21 -9.17
N ASP A 141 7.81 -20.25 -8.35
CA ASP A 141 8.15 -21.61 -8.78
C ASP A 141 7.05 -22.15 -9.69
N LYS A 142 7.39 -22.37 -10.95
CA LYS A 142 6.44 -22.91 -11.94
C LYS A 142 6.16 -24.38 -11.73
N GLU A 143 7.09 -25.09 -11.13
CA GLU A 143 6.95 -26.52 -10.88
C GLU A 143 6.23 -26.76 -9.54
N LYS A 144 5.03 -27.35 -9.60
CA LYS A 144 4.29 -27.75 -8.39
C LYS A 144 4.98 -28.93 -7.73
N THR A 145 5.39 -28.75 -6.48
CA THR A 145 5.95 -29.81 -5.66
C THR A 145 4.99 -30.17 -4.52
N GLY A 146 5.07 -31.38 -4.01
CA GLY A 146 4.24 -31.80 -2.89
C GLY A 146 4.61 -33.19 -2.40
N VAL A 147 4.20 -33.51 -1.18
CA VAL A 147 4.36 -34.82 -0.56
C VAL A 147 3.03 -35.26 0.04
N PHE A 148 2.65 -36.51 -0.21
CA PHE A 148 1.48 -37.11 0.42
C PHE A 148 1.79 -37.48 1.89
N THR A 149 0.89 -37.09 2.80
CA THR A 149 1.07 -37.31 4.23
C THR A 149 0.79 -38.77 4.66
N GLY A 150 0.09 -39.56 3.84
CA GLY A 150 -0.45 -40.86 4.19
C GLY A 150 -1.84 -40.81 4.83
N SER A 151 -2.31 -39.62 5.20
CA SER A 151 -3.62 -39.38 5.83
C SER A 151 -4.65 -38.84 4.86
N TYR A 152 -5.92 -39.03 5.22
CA TYR A 152 -7.06 -38.58 4.44
C TYR A 152 -7.97 -37.67 5.28
N ALA A 153 -8.64 -36.72 4.64
CA ALA A 153 -9.75 -35.97 5.22
C ALA A 153 -11.08 -36.44 4.64
N ILE A 154 -12.16 -36.24 5.37
CA ILE A 154 -13.52 -36.55 4.92
C ILE A 154 -14.16 -35.25 4.42
N ASN A 155 -14.55 -35.23 3.15
CA ASN A 155 -15.31 -34.12 2.60
C ASN A 155 -16.70 -34.07 3.26
N PRO A 156 -17.05 -32.99 3.99
CA PRO A 156 -18.25 -32.97 4.81
C PRO A 156 -19.55 -32.92 3.99
N ILE A 157 -19.51 -32.53 2.70
CA ILE A 157 -20.71 -32.41 1.87
C ILE A 157 -21.13 -33.77 1.26
N ASN A 158 -20.19 -34.65 0.95
CA ASN A 158 -20.48 -35.89 0.22
C ASN A 158 -19.86 -37.14 0.87
N GLY A 159 -19.10 -37.01 1.97
CA GLY A 159 -18.47 -38.12 2.68
C GLY A 159 -17.26 -38.72 1.98
N ALA A 160 -16.79 -38.18 0.88
CA ALA A 160 -15.66 -38.68 0.13
C ALA A 160 -14.34 -38.54 0.93
N LYS A 161 -13.47 -39.55 0.87
CA LYS A 161 -12.11 -39.49 1.40
C LYS A 161 -11.22 -38.75 0.41
N VAL A 162 -10.58 -37.67 0.84
CA VAL A 162 -9.65 -36.88 0.06
C VAL A 162 -8.25 -36.95 0.66
N PRO A 163 -7.18 -37.28 -0.11
CA PRO A 163 -5.83 -37.36 0.39
C PRO A 163 -5.31 -35.99 0.85
N ILE A 164 -4.56 -35.97 1.94
CA ILE A 164 -3.95 -34.76 2.49
C ILE A 164 -2.49 -34.71 2.04
N TRP A 165 -2.16 -33.62 1.35
CA TRP A 165 -0.82 -33.31 0.84
C TRP A 165 -0.20 -32.14 1.56
N LEU A 166 1.12 -32.06 1.62
CA LEU A 166 1.83 -30.81 1.90
C LEU A 166 2.38 -30.27 0.59
N SER A 167 2.25 -28.96 0.42
CA SER A 167 2.88 -28.27 -0.72
C SER A 167 3.28 -26.86 -0.35
N ASP A 168 4.39 -26.42 -0.92
CA ASP A 168 5.00 -25.12 -0.67
C ASP A 168 4.28 -23.96 -1.37
N TYR A 169 3.32 -24.21 -2.27
CA TYR A 169 2.49 -23.14 -2.83
C TYR A 169 1.36 -22.67 -1.88
N VAL A 170 1.08 -23.42 -0.79
CA VAL A 170 0.17 -22.99 0.28
C VAL A 170 0.99 -22.32 1.38
N LEU A 171 0.55 -21.13 1.79
CA LEU A 171 1.22 -20.35 2.82
C LEU A 171 0.46 -20.43 4.14
N ALA A 172 1.16 -20.71 5.24
CA ALA A 172 0.57 -20.83 6.57
C ALA A 172 -0.01 -19.51 7.11
N ASP A 173 0.46 -18.36 6.60
CA ASP A 173 0.03 -17.04 7.00
C ASP A 173 -1.11 -16.49 6.13
N TYR A 174 -1.68 -17.30 5.23
CA TYR A 174 -2.84 -16.96 4.42
C TYR A 174 -4.03 -17.91 4.70
N GLY A 175 -5.15 -17.32 5.12
CA GLY A 175 -6.33 -18.10 5.51
C GLY A 175 -6.05 -18.99 6.73
N THR A 176 -6.36 -20.25 6.61
CA THR A 176 -6.15 -21.27 7.66
C THR A 176 -4.84 -22.07 7.50
N GLY A 177 -4.03 -21.76 6.47
CA GLY A 177 -2.86 -22.57 6.11
C GLY A 177 -3.22 -23.92 5.46
N ALA A 178 -4.49 -24.13 5.14
CA ALA A 178 -5.01 -25.33 4.47
C ALA A 178 -6.00 -24.90 3.37
N ILE A 179 -6.02 -25.61 2.26
CA ILE A 179 -6.95 -25.42 1.16
C ILE A 179 -7.60 -26.73 0.73
N MET A 180 -8.85 -26.69 0.37
CA MET A 180 -9.47 -27.72 -0.44
C MET A 180 -9.12 -27.49 -1.91
N CYS A 181 -8.82 -28.52 -2.64
CA CYS A 181 -8.40 -28.45 -4.02
C CYS A 181 -9.46 -29.02 -4.96
N VAL A 182 -9.82 -28.22 -5.96
CA VAL A 182 -10.87 -28.54 -6.94
C VAL A 182 -10.28 -28.50 -8.35
N PRO A 183 -9.56 -29.56 -8.77
CA PRO A 183 -8.76 -29.53 -9.99
C PRO A 183 -9.55 -29.27 -11.27
N ALA A 184 -10.83 -29.58 -11.31
CA ALA A 184 -11.65 -29.26 -12.46
C ALA A 184 -11.90 -27.74 -12.66
N HIS A 185 -11.68 -26.91 -11.61
CA HIS A 185 -12.07 -25.48 -11.59
C HIS A 185 -10.97 -24.52 -11.09
N ASP A 186 -9.74 -24.99 -10.90
CA ASP A 186 -8.55 -24.18 -10.60
C ASP A 186 -7.34 -24.73 -11.36
N ASP A 187 -6.64 -23.85 -12.10
CA ASP A 187 -5.50 -24.25 -12.95
C ASP A 187 -4.36 -24.86 -12.15
N ARG A 188 -4.08 -24.34 -10.94
CA ARG A 188 -2.99 -24.83 -10.07
C ARG A 188 -3.32 -26.21 -9.53
N ASP A 189 -4.56 -26.40 -9.11
CA ASP A 189 -5.04 -27.69 -8.62
C ASP A 189 -5.08 -28.71 -9.76
N PHE A 190 -5.42 -28.28 -10.98
CA PHE A 190 -5.42 -29.12 -12.18
C PHE A 190 -4.02 -29.63 -12.52
N GLU A 191 -3.01 -28.74 -12.56
CA GLU A 191 -1.61 -29.09 -12.79
C GLU A 191 -1.10 -30.07 -11.73
N PHE A 192 -1.44 -29.81 -10.44
CA PHE A 192 -1.06 -30.68 -9.35
C PHE A 192 -1.72 -32.06 -9.47
N ALA A 193 -3.01 -32.12 -9.72
CA ALA A 193 -3.75 -33.38 -9.87
C ALA A 193 -3.22 -34.22 -11.05
N LYS A 194 -2.89 -33.59 -12.19
CA LYS A 194 -2.26 -34.29 -13.32
C LYS A 194 -0.89 -34.83 -12.98
N LYS A 195 -0.07 -34.07 -12.24
CA LYS A 195 1.28 -34.51 -11.84
C LYS A 195 1.28 -35.71 -10.90
N PHE A 196 0.32 -35.74 -9.97
CA PHE A 196 0.26 -36.76 -8.92
C PHE A 196 -0.83 -37.80 -9.12
N ASP A 197 -1.42 -37.87 -10.32
CA ASP A 197 -2.47 -38.83 -10.71
C ASP A 197 -3.68 -38.84 -9.75
N ILE A 198 -4.13 -37.61 -9.36
CA ILE A 198 -5.28 -37.44 -8.49
C ILE A 198 -6.54 -37.28 -9.36
N PRO A 199 -7.70 -37.85 -8.95
CA PRO A 199 -8.95 -37.71 -9.70
C PRO A 199 -9.38 -36.27 -9.90
N ILE A 200 -9.93 -35.97 -11.11
CA ILE A 200 -10.49 -34.67 -11.47
C ILE A 200 -11.98 -34.85 -11.65
N ILE A 201 -12.80 -34.17 -10.84
CA ILE A 201 -14.26 -34.25 -10.87
C ILE A 201 -14.82 -32.89 -11.27
N GLN A 202 -15.40 -32.81 -12.44
CA GLN A 202 -16.06 -31.59 -12.92
C GLN A 202 -17.41 -31.42 -12.21
N VAL A 203 -17.61 -30.25 -11.57
CA VAL A 203 -18.87 -29.91 -10.88
C VAL A 203 -19.59 -28.71 -11.47
N ILE A 204 -18.96 -27.98 -12.40
CA ILE A 204 -19.58 -26.90 -13.14
C ILE A 204 -19.34 -27.14 -14.63
N ALA A 205 -20.39 -27.09 -15.42
CA ALA A 205 -20.33 -27.27 -16.87
C ALA A 205 -21.12 -26.18 -17.61
N LYS A 206 -20.61 -25.71 -18.73
CA LYS A 206 -21.24 -24.64 -19.52
C LYS A 206 -22.70 -24.92 -19.87
N ASP A 207 -22.96 -26.14 -20.35
CA ASP A 207 -24.31 -26.57 -20.84
C ASP A 207 -24.87 -27.71 -19.96
N GLY A 208 -24.38 -27.89 -18.74
CA GLY A 208 -24.78 -29.01 -17.86
C GLY A 208 -24.29 -30.37 -18.35
N LYS A 209 -23.30 -30.40 -19.25
CA LYS A 209 -22.69 -31.63 -19.78
C LYS A 209 -21.23 -31.73 -19.39
N GLU A 210 -20.85 -32.85 -18.83
CA GLU A 210 -19.48 -33.16 -18.43
C GLU A 210 -18.54 -33.24 -19.66
N ILE A 211 -17.30 -32.77 -19.48
CA ILE A 211 -16.24 -32.88 -20.48
C ILE A 211 -15.54 -34.23 -20.27
N GLU A 212 -15.65 -35.16 -21.22
CA GLU A 212 -15.14 -36.54 -21.09
C GLU A 212 -13.60 -36.61 -20.83
N ASN A 213 -12.81 -35.71 -21.42
CA ASN A 213 -11.37 -35.64 -21.24
C ASN A 213 -10.95 -34.19 -21.05
N MET A 214 -10.83 -33.74 -19.79
CA MET A 214 -10.37 -32.38 -19.50
C MET A 214 -8.86 -32.26 -19.74
N GLU A 215 -8.47 -31.37 -20.63
CA GLU A 215 -7.06 -31.02 -20.89
C GLU A 215 -6.62 -29.81 -20.07
N GLU A 216 -7.56 -28.98 -19.64
CA GLU A 216 -7.40 -27.80 -18.82
C GLU A 216 -8.56 -27.63 -17.83
N ALA A 217 -8.37 -26.84 -16.78
CA ALA A 217 -9.43 -26.54 -15.83
C ALA A 217 -10.53 -25.66 -16.46
N TYR A 218 -11.78 -25.93 -16.10
CA TYR A 218 -12.91 -25.05 -16.44
C TYR A 218 -13.02 -23.92 -15.41
N THR A 219 -12.42 -22.77 -15.69
CA THR A 219 -12.31 -21.63 -14.77
C THR A 219 -13.35 -20.54 -14.99
N GLU A 220 -14.34 -20.77 -15.86
CA GLU A 220 -15.42 -19.81 -16.13
C GLU A 220 -16.20 -19.50 -14.84
N ALA A 221 -16.67 -18.24 -14.75
CA ALA A 221 -17.31 -17.73 -13.54
C ALA A 221 -18.69 -18.34 -13.27
N SER A 222 -19.36 -18.87 -14.29
CA SER A 222 -20.72 -19.41 -14.22
C SER A 222 -20.88 -20.67 -15.06
N GLY A 223 -21.91 -21.45 -14.75
CA GLY A 223 -22.29 -22.67 -15.45
C GLY A 223 -23.29 -23.45 -14.61
N ILE A 224 -23.74 -24.57 -15.15
CA ILE A 224 -24.72 -25.46 -14.51
C ILE A 224 -23.97 -26.47 -13.63
N MET A 225 -24.44 -26.64 -12.41
CA MET A 225 -23.91 -27.63 -11.48
C MET A 225 -24.21 -29.06 -11.97
N ILE A 226 -23.15 -29.88 -11.94
CA ILE A 226 -23.20 -31.33 -12.24
C ILE A 226 -22.41 -32.07 -11.17
N ASN A 227 -22.56 -33.37 -11.02
CA ASN A 227 -21.82 -34.20 -10.05
C ASN A 227 -21.83 -33.68 -8.59
N SER A 228 -22.88 -32.93 -8.22
CA SER A 228 -22.98 -32.17 -6.99
C SER A 228 -24.23 -32.48 -6.14
N GLY A 229 -24.76 -33.73 -6.27
CA GLY A 229 -25.90 -34.18 -5.46
C GLY A 229 -27.14 -33.26 -5.65
N ASP A 230 -27.66 -32.74 -4.52
CA ASP A 230 -28.84 -31.84 -4.51
C ASP A 230 -28.58 -30.47 -5.16
N TRP A 231 -27.36 -30.15 -5.48
CA TRP A 231 -27.00 -28.93 -6.18
C TRP A 231 -27.03 -29.04 -7.70
N ASN A 232 -27.19 -30.26 -8.25
CA ASN A 232 -27.24 -30.50 -9.68
C ASN A 232 -28.36 -29.66 -10.35
N GLY A 233 -28.04 -29.08 -11.49
CA GLY A 233 -28.96 -28.27 -12.29
C GLY A 233 -29.11 -26.82 -11.85
N LYS A 234 -28.54 -26.42 -10.70
CA LYS A 234 -28.51 -25.01 -10.27
C LYS A 234 -27.44 -24.23 -11.04
N GLU A 235 -27.63 -22.92 -11.17
CA GLU A 235 -26.59 -22.01 -11.65
C GLU A 235 -25.50 -21.83 -10.58
N SER A 236 -24.23 -22.01 -10.95
CA SER A 236 -23.09 -21.92 -10.01
C SER A 236 -22.91 -20.51 -9.43
N SER A 237 -23.23 -19.47 -10.21
CA SER A 237 -23.18 -18.08 -9.74
C SER A 237 -24.16 -17.79 -8.61
N GLU A 238 -25.40 -18.32 -8.71
CA GLU A 238 -26.41 -18.20 -7.66
C GLU A 238 -26.03 -19.05 -6.44
N LEU A 239 -25.61 -20.30 -6.70
CA LEU A 239 -25.21 -21.21 -5.63
C LEU A 239 -23.99 -20.70 -4.84
N LYS A 240 -23.05 -20.03 -5.49
CA LYS A 240 -21.89 -19.42 -4.82
C LYS A 240 -22.29 -18.44 -3.71
N GLU A 241 -23.38 -17.69 -3.91
CA GLU A 241 -23.91 -16.76 -2.92
C GLU A 241 -24.71 -17.49 -1.81
N GLU A 242 -25.38 -18.59 -2.14
CA GLU A 242 -26.21 -19.38 -1.23
C GLU A 242 -25.39 -20.38 -0.40
N ALA A 243 -24.36 -21.01 -1.00
CA ALA A 243 -23.62 -22.11 -0.40
C ALA A 243 -23.01 -21.79 0.99
N PRO A 244 -22.49 -20.58 1.28
CA PRO A 244 -22.00 -20.27 2.63
C PRO A 244 -23.07 -20.42 3.72
N LYS A 245 -24.33 -20.06 3.41
CA LYS A 245 -25.46 -20.23 4.32
C LYS A 245 -25.86 -21.68 4.47
N ILE A 246 -25.89 -22.44 3.37
CA ILE A 246 -26.18 -23.88 3.40
C ILE A 246 -25.15 -24.63 4.24
N ILE A 247 -23.86 -24.32 4.10
CA ILE A 247 -22.75 -24.90 4.87
C ILE A 247 -22.93 -24.63 6.37
N GLU A 248 -23.35 -23.42 6.75
CA GLU A 248 -23.64 -23.06 8.13
C GLU A 248 -24.87 -23.79 8.67
N GLU A 249 -25.97 -23.89 7.91
CA GLU A 249 -27.18 -24.62 8.28
C GLU A 249 -26.93 -26.12 8.44
N MET A 250 -26.01 -26.70 7.65
CA MET A 250 -25.58 -28.10 7.79
C MET A 250 -24.65 -28.33 8.98
N GLY A 251 -24.13 -27.29 9.62
CA GLY A 251 -23.18 -27.40 10.72
C GLY A 251 -21.78 -27.92 10.32
N ILE A 252 -21.43 -27.83 9.02
CA ILE A 252 -20.14 -28.28 8.49
C ILE A 252 -19.13 -27.13 8.30
N GLY A 253 -19.53 -25.92 8.67
CA GLY A 253 -18.71 -24.73 8.55
C GLY A 253 -19.49 -23.47 8.90
N LYS A 254 -18.99 -22.32 8.46
CA LYS A 254 -19.65 -21.02 8.68
C LYS A 254 -19.39 -20.07 7.52
N LYS A 255 -20.35 -19.17 7.29
CA LYS A 255 -20.15 -18.03 6.40
C LYS A 255 -19.07 -17.12 6.97
N THR A 256 -18.08 -16.75 6.16
CA THR A 256 -16.93 -15.96 6.63
C THR A 256 -16.55 -14.90 5.59
N THR A 257 -16.23 -13.72 6.10
CA THR A 257 -15.59 -12.67 5.31
C THR A 257 -14.11 -12.63 5.68
N ASN A 258 -13.25 -12.70 4.70
CA ASN A 258 -11.80 -12.66 4.87
C ASN A 258 -11.20 -11.45 4.16
N TYR A 259 -10.01 -11.04 4.58
CA TYR A 259 -9.26 -9.91 4.02
C TYR A 259 -7.82 -10.34 3.71
N LYS A 260 -7.28 -9.83 2.61
CA LYS A 260 -5.83 -9.97 2.32
C LYS A 260 -5.00 -9.06 3.21
N LEU A 261 -5.56 -7.91 3.60
CA LEU A 261 -4.94 -6.96 4.52
C LEU A 261 -4.50 -7.67 5.82
N ARG A 262 -3.29 -7.39 6.27
CA ARG A 262 -2.72 -7.87 7.53
C ARG A 262 -2.57 -6.73 8.51
N ASP A 263 -2.52 -7.04 9.80
CA ASP A 263 -2.19 -6.07 10.82
C ASP A 263 -0.81 -5.46 10.57
N TRP A 264 -0.70 -4.18 10.83
CA TRP A 264 0.49 -3.42 10.54
C TRP A 264 1.60 -3.70 11.55
N VAL A 265 2.71 -4.31 11.11
CA VAL A 265 3.92 -4.51 11.92
C VAL A 265 4.52 -3.15 12.24
N PHE A 266 4.43 -2.76 13.51
CA PHE A 266 4.74 -1.40 13.95
C PHE A 266 6.12 -1.25 14.60
N SER A 267 6.80 -2.33 14.95
CA SER A 267 8.13 -2.31 15.56
C SER A 267 9.25 -2.34 14.55
N ARG A 268 10.30 -1.54 14.78
CA ARG A 268 11.55 -1.59 14.02
C ARG A 268 12.74 -1.73 14.96
N GLN A 269 13.67 -2.62 14.61
CA GLN A 269 14.90 -2.87 15.32
C GLN A 269 15.99 -1.91 14.82
N ARG A 270 15.75 -0.60 15.02
CA ARG A 270 16.62 0.50 14.59
C ARG A 270 16.72 1.54 15.67
N TYR A 271 17.80 2.31 15.61
CA TYR A 271 17.94 3.52 16.43
C TYR A 271 17.02 4.65 15.94
N TRP A 272 17.08 4.97 14.64
CA TRP A 272 16.31 6.07 14.07
C TRP A 272 14.82 5.69 13.88
N GLY A 273 13.98 6.38 14.63
CA GLY A 273 12.53 6.27 14.65
C GLY A 273 11.99 6.82 15.96
N GLU A 274 10.72 7.12 16.02
CA GLU A 274 10.06 7.55 17.25
C GLU A 274 10.08 6.40 18.27
N PRO A 275 10.57 6.61 19.51
CA PRO A 275 10.50 5.60 20.55
C PRO A 275 9.05 5.24 20.88
N ILE A 276 8.79 3.97 21.13
CA ILE A 276 7.47 3.52 21.56
C ILE A 276 7.35 3.77 23.06
N PRO A 277 6.42 4.60 23.55
CA PRO A 277 6.37 5.06 24.93
C PRO A 277 5.75 4.00 25.87
N ILE A 278 6.37 2.84 25.94
CA ILE A 278 5.95 1.70 26.77
C ILE A 278 7.09 1.24 27.66
N VAL A 279 6.74 0.87 28.87
CA VAL A 279 7.62 0.23 29.87
C VAL A 279 7.14 -1.20 30.10
N HIS A 280 8.06 -2.16 30.05
CA HIS A 280 7.81 -3.57 30.35
C HIS A 280 8.17 -3.85 31.82
N CYS A 281 7.15 -4.04 32.64
CA CYS A 281 7.26 -4.40 34.05
C CYS A 281 7.02 -5.89 34.24
N PRO A 282 7.85 -6.63 34.99
CA PRO A 282 7.61 -8.05 35.27
C PRO A 282 6.25 -8.35 35.93
N ASP A 283 5.76 -7.43 36.77
CA ASP A 283 4.51 -7.62 37.52
C ASP A 283 3.29 -6.97 36.84
N CYS A 284 3.48 -5.78 36.24
CA CYS A 284 2.38 -5.00 35.65
C CYS A 284 2.20 -5.23 34.14
N GLY A 285 3.14 -5.92 33.49
CA GLY A 285 3.14 -6.11 32.04
C GLY A 285 3.57 -4.86 31.27
N ALA A 286 2.94 -4.58 30.14
CA ALA A 286 3.19 -3.40 29.32
C ALA A 286 2.44 -2.19 29.91
N VAL A 287 3.16 -1.15 30.29
CA VAL A 287 2.66 0.06 30.95
C VAL A 287 3.05 1.28 30.11
N PRO A 288 2.14 2.21 29.80
CA PRO A 288 2.49 3.44 29.10
C PRO A 288 3.42 4.32 29.95
N VAL A 289 4.31 5.03 29.28
CA VAL A 289 5.11 6.11 29.89
C VAL A 289 4.15 7.23 30.29
N PRO A 290 4.28 7.82 31.50
CA PRO A 290 3.46 8.95 31.93
C PRO A 290 3.54 10.14 30.97
N GLU A 291 2.44 10.89 30.86
CA GLU A 291 2.39 12.06 29.95
C GLU A 291 3.42 13.12 30.31
N GLU A 292 3.75 13.26 31.59
CA GLU A 292 4.75 14.22 32.10
C GLU A 292 6.17 13.89 31.65
N GLU A 293 6.43 12.65 31.25
CA GLU A 293 7.73 12.19 30.73
C GLU A 293 7.80 12.25 29.18
N LEU A 294 6.74 12.71 28.51
CA LEU A 294 6.73 12.89 27.06
C LEU A 294 7.25 14.29 26.66
N PRO A 295 7.93 14.41 25.53
CA PRO A 295 8.25 13.36 24.57
C PRO A 295 9.37 12.44 25.05
N LEU A 296 9.21 11.13 24.87
CA LEU A 296 10.30 10.18 25.08
C LEU A 296 11.34 10.37 23.97
N THR A 297 12.56 10.78 24.34
CA THR A 297 13.64 11.06 23.39
C THR A 297 14.61 9.88 23.27
N LEU A 298 15.24 9.78 22.09
CA LEU A 298 16.33 8.84 21.87
C LEU A 298 17.57 9.28 22.68
N PRO A 299 18.34 8.35 23.27
CA PRO A 299 19.59 8.66 23.93
C PRO A 299 20.67 9.06 22.91
N GLU A 300 21.56 9.97 23.27
CA GLU A 300 22.75 10.25 22.45
C GLU A 300 23.71 9.06 22.48
N VAL A 301 24.15 8.58 21.32
CA VAL A 301 25.04 7.42 21.19
C VAL A 301 26.09 7.62 20.11
N GLU A 302 27.29 7.07 20.34
CA GLU A 302 28.37 7.08 19.35
C GLU A 302 28.16 6.05 18.24
N LYS A 303 27.46 4.93 18.53
CA LYS A 303 27.17 3.83 17.60
C LYS A 303 25.72 3.38 17.74
N TYR A 304 25.09 3.15 16.61
CA TYR A 304 23.70 2.72 16.52
C TYR A 304 23.45 1.68 15.40
N GLU A 305 24.46 0.85 15.14
CA GLU A 305 24.32 -0.19 14.12
C GLU A 305 23.41 -1.32 14.61
N PRO A 306 22.47 -1.79 13.77
CA PRO A 306 21.60 -2.91 14.13
C PRO A 306 22.40 -4.17 14.42
N THR A 307 22.05 -4.87 15.51
CA THR A 307 22.76 -6.07 16.00
C THR A 307 22.61 -7.28 15.06
N GLY A 308 21.47 -7.42 14.37
CA GLY A 308 21.13 -8.59 13.56
C GLY A 308 20.57 -9.77 14.35
N THR A 309 20.58 -9.69 15.68
CA THR A 309 20.00 -10.72 16.58
C THR A 309 18.48 -10.68 16.55
N GLY A 310 17.88 -9.56 16.21
CA GLY A 310 16.45 -9.25 16.33
C GLY A 310 16.16 -8.24 17.43
N GLU A 311 17.17 -7.89 18.21
CA GLU A 311 17.10 -6.82 19.20
C GLU A 311 17.46 -5.47 18.58
N SER A 312 16.86 -4.41 19.09
CA SER A 312 17.18 -3.03 18.71
C SER A 312 18.54 -2.60 19.28
N PRO A 313 19.28 -1.72 18.60
CA PRO A 313 20.49 -1.11 19.16
C PRO A 313 20.25 -0.39 20.51
N LEU A 314 19.04 0.06 20.77
CA LEU A 314 18.65 0.67 22.05
C LEU A 314 18.69 -0.32 23.22
N ALA A 315 18.58 -1.63 22.97
CA ALA A 315 18.61 -2.66 24.01
C ALA A 315 19.97 -2.71 24.75
N ASP A 316 21.04 -2.30 24.09
CA ASP A 316 22.40 -2.31 24.66
C ASP A 316 22.73 -1.07 25.49
N ILE A 317 21.80 -0.09 25.57
CA ILE A 317 22.00 1.17 26.28
C ILE A 317 21.35 1.08 27.66
N GLU A 318 22.08 0.49 28.62
CA GLU A 318 21.55 0.15 29.94
C GLU A 318 20.96 1.37 30.69
N ASP A 319 21.58 2.53 30.63
CA ASP A 319 21.12 3.74 31.30
C ASP A 319 19.79 4.28 30.76
N TRP A 320 19.49 3.98 29.48
CA TRP A 320 18.25 4.38 28.86
C TRP A 320 17.16 3.30 29.01
N VAL A 321 17.52 2.04 28.86
CA VAL A 321 16.58 0.90 28.90
C VAL A 321 16.04 0.68 30.31
N ASN A 322 16.91 0.70 31.32
CA ASN A 322 16.51 0.41 32.69
C ASN A 322 15.77 1.60 33.30
N CYS A 323 14.58 1.35 33.82
CA CYS A 323 13.75 2.40 34.41
C CYS A 323 12.92 1.83 35.57
N LYS A 324 12.16 2.69 36.23
CA LYS A 324 11.17 2.25 37.21
C LYS A 324 9.78 2.14 36.55
N CYS A 325 9.03 1.15 36.96
CA CYS A 325 7.63 1.03 36.52
C CYS A 325 6.80 2.19 37.06
N PRO A 326 6.08 2.96 36.21
CA PRO A 326 5.27 4.09 36.65
C PRO A 326 4.12 3.69 37.58
N VAL A 327 3.66 2.42 37.53
CA VAL A 327 2.55 1.93 38.33
C VAL A 327 2.99 1.39 39.69
N CYS A 328 4.00 0.52 39.73
CA CYS A 328 4.39 -0.17 40.98
C CYS A 328 5.76 0.24 41.53
N GLY A 329 6.53 1.05 40.83
CA GLY A 329 7.85 1.53 41.25
C GLY A 329 8.99 0.49 41.20
N LYS A 330 8.71 -0.75 40.80
CA LYS A 330 9.73 -1.82 40.67
C LYS A 330 10.59 -1.59 39.42
N ASP A 331 11.72 -2.33 39.38
CA ASP A 331 12.60 -2.31 38.20
C ASP A 331 11.87 -2.83 36.97
N ALA A 332 12.02 -2.10 35.88
CA ALA A 332 11.36 -2.35 34.60
C ALA A 332 12.28 -1.92 33.46
N LYS A 333 11.88 -2.23 32.22
CA LYS A 333 12.64 -1.89 31.00
C LYS A 333 11.77 -1.12 30.02
N ARG A 334 12.32 -0.07 29.43
CA ARG A 334 11.68 0.61 28.29
C ARG A 334 11.60 -0.31 27.07
N GLU A 335 10.58 -0.10 26.26
CA GLU A 335 10.52 -0.69 24.93
C GLU A 335 11.70 -0.18 24.08
N THR A 336 12.42 -1.09 23.44
CA THR A 336 13.63 -0.76 22.69
C THR A 336 13.43 -0.66 21.19
N ASN A 337 12.30 -1.15 20.68
CA ASN A 337 11.92 -0.95 19.28
C ASN A 337 11.48 0.49 19.05
N THR A 338 11.71 0.97 17.84
CA THR A 338 11.20 2.27 17.38
C THR A 338 10.01 2.08 16.42
N MET A 339 9.23 3.14 16.22
CA MET A 339 8.15 3.17 15.26
C MET A 339 8.70 3.17 13.82
N PRO A 340 7.93 2.68 12.84
CA PRO A 340 8.30 2.80 11.43
C PRO A 340 8.21 4.26 10.97
N GLN A 341 8.91 4.61 9.89
CA GLN A 341 8.83 5.94 9.28
C GLN A 341 7.40 6.38 8.92
N TRP A 342 6.51 5.42 8.63
CA TRP A 342 5.11 5.67 8.31
C TRP A 342 4.26 6.09 9.52
N ALA A 343 4.76 5.91 10.74
CA ALA A 343 4.06 6.35 11.95
C ALA A 343 3.93 7.88 11.97
N GLY A 344 5.04 8.60 11.91
CA GLY A 344 5.05 10.06 11.90
C GLY A 344 4.35 10.63 10.66
N SER A 345 4.60 10.04 9.47
CA SER A 345 3.98 10.52 8.24
C SER A 345 2.45 10.34 8.19
N SER A 346 1.89 9.43 9.00
CA SER A 346 0.45 9.17 9.01
C SER A 346 -0.38 10.27 9.68
N TRP A 347 0.24 11.20 10.40
CA TRP A 347 -0.45 12.26 11.14
C TRP A 347 0.22 13.64 11.07
N TYR A 348 1.36 13.81 10.39
CA TYR A 348 2.16 15.04 10.37
C TYR A 348 1.35 16.28 9.97
N PHE A 349 0.36 16.13 9.08
CA PHE A 349 -0.50 17.22 8.61
C PHE A 349 -1.34 17.84 9.73
N LEU A 350 -1.71 17.06 10.74
CA LEU A 350 -2.35 17.58 11.96
C LEU A 350 -1.38 18.51 12.71
N ARG A 351 -0.13 18.11 12.81
CA ARG A 351 0.89 18.87 13.53
C ARG A 351 1.34 20.13 12.78
N TYR A 352 1.24 20.15 11.46
CA TYR A 352 1.57 21.33 10.64
C TYR A 352 0.73 22.55 11.00
N ILE A 353 -0.55 22.38 11.26
CA ILE A 353 -1.45 23.47 11.59
C ILE A 353 -1.29 23.95 13.04
N ASP A 354 -0.62 23.16 13.90
CA ASP A 354 -0.49 23.45 15.33
C ASP A 354 0.87 23.03 15.93
N ASN A 355 1.94 23.33 15.22
CA ASN A 355 3.30 22.87 15.52
C ASN A 355 3.92 23.40 16.84
N LYS A 356 3.30 24.39 17.48
CA LYS A 356 3.74 24.98 18.76
C LYS A 356 2.85 24.58 19.94
N ASN A 357 1.88 23.75 19.76
CA ASN A 357 1.03 23.25 20.81
C ASN A 357 1.78 22.18 21.63
N ASN A 358 1.98 22.41 22.92
CA ASN A 358 2.64 21.47 23.82
C ASN A 358 1.68 20.76 24.76
N GLU A 359 0.37 21.08 24.69
CA GLU A 359 -0.65 20.55 25.61
C GLU A 359 -1.41 19.37 25.01
N GLU A 360 -1.59 19.35 23.68
CA GLU A 360 -2.35 18.34 22.98
C GLU A 360 -1.77 18.04 21.59
N LEU A 361 -2.17 16.94 20.98
CA LEU A 361 -1.73 16.50 19.65
C LEU A 361 -2.03 17.57 18.59
N VAL A 362 -3.22 18.16 18.65
CA VAL A 362 -3.68 19.26 17.79
C VAL A 362 -4.86 19.94 18.46
N SER A 363 -4.92 21.28 18.40
CA SER A 363 -6.11 22.02 18.84
C SER A 363 -7.34 21.64 18.01
N ARG A 364 -8.43 21.29 18.67
CA ARG A 364 -9.69 20.95 18.04
C ARG A 364 -10.18 22.06 17.12
N GLU A 365 -10.14 23.31 17.59
CA GLU A 365 -10.55 24.49 16.83
C GLU A 365 -9.78 24.62 15.50
N LYS A 366 -8.45 24.40 15.54
CA LYS A 366 -7.62 24.44 14.34
C LYS A 366 -7.90 23.26 13.41
N ALA A 367 -8.05 22.05 13.97
CA ALA A 367 -8.38 20.88 13.18
C ALA A 367 -9.70 21.07 12.42
N ASP A 368 -10.76 21.50 13.10
CA ASP A 368 -12.07 21.73 12.48
C ASP A 368 -12.06 22.85 11.44
N LYS A 369 -11.14 23.82 11.55
CA LYS A 369 -11.04 24.93 10.62
C LYS A 369 -10.24 24.63 9.37
N TYR A 370 -9.16 23.86 9.47
CA TYR A 370 -8.16 23.70 8.42
C TYR A 370 -8.10 22.29 7.81
N LEU A 371 -8.81 21.33 8.37
CA LEU A 371 -8.77 19.93 7.96
C LEU A 371 -10.19 19.38 7.70
N PRO A 372 -10.35 18.32 6.90
CA PRO A 372 -9.28 17.58 6.20
C PRO A 372 -8.53 18.42 5.18
N VAL A 373 -7.35 17.98 4.76
CA VAL A 373 -6.55 18.67 3.74
C VAL A 373 -7.34 18.78 2.43
N ASP A 374 -7.47 19.99 1.88
CA ASP A 374 -8.28 20.24 0.69
C ASP A 374 -7.75 19.52 -0.55
N MET A 375 -6.43 19.58 -0.78
CA MET A 375 -5.77 18.93 -1.90
C MET A 375 -4.43 18.36 -1.48
N TYR A 376 -4.26 17.07 -1.72
CA TYR A 376 -3.04 16.33 -1.40
C TYR A 376 -2.34 15.87 -2.67
N ILE A 377 -1.07 16.24 -2.82
CA ILE A 377 -0.29 15.94 -4.01
C ILE A 377 0.83 14.98 -3.64
N GLY A 378 0.91 13.84 -4.33
CA GLY A 378 1.92 12.84 -4.03
C GLY A 378 1.94 11.69 -5.03
N GLY A 379 3.02 10.90 -5.02
CA GLY A 379 3.22 9.78 -5.94
C GLY A 379 2.25 8.63 -5.71
N VAL A 380 1.89 7.95 -6.78
CA VAL A 380 0.97 6.80 -6.77
C VAL A 380 1.53 5.61 -5.97
N GLU A 381 2.85 5.53 -5.80
CA GLU A 381 3.53 4.49 -5.00
C GLU A 381 3.09 4.47 -3.53
N HIS A 382 2.56 5.59 -3.04
CA HIS A 382 2.04 5.69 -1.67
C HIS A 382 0.61 5.20 -1.49
N ALA A 383 -0.04 4.70 -2.54
CA ALA A 383 -1.45 4.28 -2.52
C ALA A 383 -1.75 3.30 -1.38
N VAL A 384 -0.94 2.27 -1.19
CA VAL A 384 -1.10 1.21 -0.17
C VAL A 384 -0.12 1.34 1.00
N LEU A 385 0.67 2.41 1.03
CA LEU A 385 1.61 2.77 2.10
C LEU A 385 1.07 3.95 2.89
N HIS A 386 1.71 5.12 2.75
CA HIS A 386 1.37 6.35 3.47
C HIS A 386 -0.13 6.72 3.41
N LEU A 387 -0.76 6.65 2.24
CA LEU A 387 -2.17 7.02 2.10
C LEU A 387 -3.10 6.08 2.87
N LEU A 388 -2.85 4.78 2.85
CA LEU A 388 -3.64 3.81 3.59
C LEU A 388 -3.47 3.98 5.10
N TYR A 389 -2.24 4.15 5.55
CA TYR A 389 -1.94 4.36 6.97
C TYR A 389 -2.48 5.68 7.50
N SER A 390 -2.40 6.77 6.73
CA SER A 390 -2.97 8.06 7.11
C SER A 390 -4.49 7.98 7.27
N ARG A 391 -5.19 7.26 6.40
CA ARG A 391 -6.62 7.00 6.52
C ARG A 391 -6.95 6.20 7.79
N PHE A 392 -6.16 5.15 8.06
CA PHE A 392 -6.31 4.36 9.28
C PHE A 392 -6.13 5.21 10.55
N TYR A 393 -5.03 6.00 10.63
CA TYR A 393 -4.77 6.89 11.77
C TYR A 393 -5.89 7.92 11.96
N THR A 394 -6.34 8.54 10.89
CA THR A 394 -7.42 9.54 10.93
C THR A 394 -8.72 8.93 11.46
N LYS A 395 -9.11 7.73 10.99
CA LYS A 395 -10.28 7.02 11.51
C LYS A 395 -10.15 6.69 13.00
N PHE A 396 -8.97 6.23 13.41
CA PHE A 396 -8.71 5.94 14.83
C PHE A 396 -8.78 7.20 15.69
N LEU A 397 -8.14 8.30 15.28
CA LEU A 397 -8.18 9.57 16.01
C LEU A 397 -9.61 10.17 16.07
N CYS A 398 -10.40 9.97 15.03
CA CYS A 398 -11.82 10.32 15.02
C CYS A 398 -12.61 9.46 16.04
N ASP A 399 -12.39 8.15 16.06
CA ASP A 399 -13.09 7.24 16.98
C ASP A 399 -12.81 7.54 18.47
N ILE A 400 -11.60 7.98 18.79
CA ILE A 400 -11.25 8.38 20.17
C ILE A 400 -11.55 9.87 20.47
N GLY A 401 -12.16 10.61 19.53
CA GLY A 401 -12.65 11.97 19.72
C GLY A 401 -11.60 13.08 19.67
N VAL A 402 -10.40 12.81 19.14
CA VAL A 402 -9.35 13.84 18.95
C VAL A 402 -9.71 14.79 17.81
N ILE A 403 -10.33 14.29 16.75
CA ILE A 403 -10.77 15.03 15.57
C ILE A 403 -12.21 14.61 15.18
N ASP A 404 -12.91 15.42 14.36
CA ASP A 404 -14.31 15.15 13.93
C ASP A 404 -14.45 14.62 12.51
N PHE A 405 -13.35 14.45 11.79
CA PHE A 405 -13.36 13.92 10.43
C PHE A 405 -12.67 12.56 10.40
N ASP A 406 -13.09 11.68 9.48
CA ASP A 406 -12.64 10.29 9.37
C ASP A 406 -11.78 9.99 8.12
N GLU A 407 -11.52 11.01 7.29
CA GLU A 407 -10.61 10.93 6.13
C GLU A 407 -9.63 12.11 6.13
N PRO A 408 -8.33 11.88 5.87
CA PRO A 408 -7.29 12.91 6.03
C PRO A 408 -7.24 13.91 4.89
N PHE A 409 -7.55 13.49 3.66
CA PHE A 409 -7.34 14.24 2.43
C PHE A 409 -8.61 14.22 1.58
N HIS A 410 -9.19 15.40 1.30
CA HIS A 410 -10.42 15.50 0.52
C HIS A 410 -10.17 15.11 -0.94
N LYS A 411 -9.20 15.76 -1.58
CA LYS A 411 -8.81 15.50 -2.97
C LYS A 411 -7.38 15.01 -3.05
N LEU A 412 -7.14 13.95 -3.83
CA LEU A 412 -5.81 13.45 -4.14
C LEU A 412 -5.46 13.74 -5.61
N PHE A 413 -4.27 14.29 -5.82
CA PHE A 413 -3.68 14.43 -7.13
C PHE A 413 -2.35 13.67 -7.19
N ASN A 414 -2.25 12.70 -8.10
CA ASN A 414 -0.99 11.99 -8.33
C ASN A 414 -0.25 12.63 -9.49
N GLN A 415 0.97 13.11 -9.22
CA GLN A 415 1.87 13.54 -10.29
C GLN A 415 2.48 12.34 -10.99
N GLY A 416 2.86 12.54 -12.26
CA GLY A 416 3.68 11.62 -13.01
C GLY A 416 5.13 11.63 -12.54
N MET A 417 5.91 10.69 -13.05
CA MET A 417 7.33 10.55 -12.75
C MET A 417 8.18 11.26 -13.82
N ILE A 418 9.15 12.06 -13.38
CA ILE A 418 10.18 12.57 -14.27
C ILE A 418 11.28 11.50 -14.38
N THR A 419 11.46 10.98 -15.58
CA THR A 419 12.44 9.94 -15.89
C THR A 419 13.68 10.52 -16.54
N GLY A 420 14.78 9.79 -16.50
CA GLY A 420 15.95 10.06 -17.33
C GLY A 420 15.72 9.61 -18.77
N LYS A 421 16.75 9.72 -19.61
CA LYS A 421 16.73 9.29 -21.02
C LYS A 421 16.17 7.88 -21.18
N ASN A 422 15.37 7.67 -22.22
CA ASN A 422 14.71 6.42 -22.58
C ASN A 422 13.69 5.93 -21.52
N GLY A 423 13.04 6.83 -20.78
CA GLY A 423 12.03 6.50 -19.79
C GLY A 423 12.57 5.76 -18.55
N ILE A 424 13.89 5.77 -18.34
CA ILE A 424 14.51 5.05 -17.23
C ILE A 424 14.41 5.89 -15.96
N LYS A 425 13.84 5.31 -14.88
CA LYS A 425 13.79 5.96 -13.56
C LYS A 425 15.18 6.41 -13.13
N MET A 426 15.29 7.68 -12.72
CA MET A 426 16.53 8.24 -12.19
C MET A 426 16.93 7.56 -10.88
N SER A 427 18.20 7.17 -10.77
CA SER A 427 18.76 6.65 -9.52
C SER A 427 20.26 6.90 -9.44
N LYS A 428 20.77 7.08 -8.21
CA LYS A 428 22.22 7.27 -7.97
C LYS A 428 23.02 6.07 -8.47
N SER A 429 22.50 4.86 -8.33
CA SER A 429 23.16 3.62 -8.77
C SER A 429 23.29 3.51 -10.29
N LYS A 430 22.44 4.19 -11.06
CA LYS A 430 22.48 4.23 -12.53
C LYS A 430 23.25 5.44 -13.07
N GLY A 431 23.65 6.39 -12.21
CA GLY A 431 24.37 7.58 -12.62
C GLY A 431 23.61 8.53 -13.56
N ASN A 432 22.26 8.43 -13.58
CA ASN A 432 21.39 9.21 -14.47
C ASN A 432 20.56 10.27 -13.70
N VAL A 433 21.01 10.67 -12.52
CA VAL A 433 20.37 11.70 -11.70
C VAL A 433 20.78 13.08 -12.20
N VAL A 434 19.81 13.97 -12.35
CA VAL A 434 20.03 15.41 -12.60
C VAL A 434 19.99 16.14 -11.25
N SER A 435 21.04 16.91 -10.95
CA SER A 435 21.10 17.67 -9.69
C SER A 435 20.36 18.99 -9.84
N PRO A 436 19.37 19.28 -8.98
CA PRO A 436 18.75 20.61 -8.93
C PRO A 436 19.74 21.74 -8.65
N ASP A 437 20.77 21.49 -7.83
CA ASP A 437 21.77 22.51 -7.47
C ASP A 437 22.55 23.02 -8.69
N ASP A 438 22.90 22.12 -9.62
CA ASP A 438 23.57 22.49 -10.86
C ASP A 438 22.67 23.35 -11.75
N LEU A 439 21.39 22.98 -11.85
CA LEU A 439 20.42 23.73 -12.65
C LEU A 439 20.11 25.11 -12.06
N VAL A 440 20.00 25.19 -10.73
CA VAL A 440 19.80 26.49 -10.03
C VAL A 440 21.02 27.40 -10.22
N ARG A 441 22.24 26.86 -10.16
CA ARG A 441 23.46 27.62 -10.41
C ARG A 441 23.52 28.17 -11.84
N ASP A 442 23.15 27.35 -12.83
CA ASP A 442 23.34 27.66 -14.25
C ASP A 442 22.17 28.47 -14.86
N TYR A 443 20.94 28.24 -14.37
CA TYR A 443 19.72 28.85 -14.94
C TYR A 443 18.91 29.70 -13.96
N GLY A 444 19.18 29.59 -12.67
CA GLY A 444 18.38 30.20 -11.60
C GLY A 444 17.17 29.35 -11.17
N CYS A 445 16.75 29.55 -9.93
CA CYS A 445 15.66 28.79 -9.31
C CYS A 445 14.32 28.94 -10.07
N ASP A 446 13.98 30.17 -10.50
CA ASP A 446 12.73 30.44 -11.21
C ASP A 446 12.62 29.66 -12.53
N SER A 447 13.75 29.53 -13.25
CA SER A 447 13.79 28.75 -14.50
C SER A 447 13.54 27.26 -14.24
N LEU A 448 14.14 26.69 -13.20
CA LEU A 448 13.93 25.30 -12.82
C LEU A 448 12.48 25.06 -12.40
N ARG A 449 11.95 25.84 -11.45
CA ARG A 449 10.58 25.71 -10.95
C ARG A 449 9.54 25.81 -12.08
N MET A 450 9.71 26.79 -12.97
CA MET A 450 8.82 26.95 -14.11
C MET A 450 8.95 25.81 -15.12
N TYR A 451 10.15 25.28 -15.33
CA TYR A 451 10.36 24.17 -16.24
C TYR A 451 9.71 22.88 -15.73
N GLU A 452 9.81 22.59 -14.44
CA GLU A 452 9.12 21.44 -13.83
C GLU A 452 7.60 21.51 -14.02
N LEU A 453 7.01 22.69 -13.96
CA LEU A 453 5.58 22.89 -14.25
C LEU A 453 5.25 22.78 -15.75
N PHE A 454 6.22 23.05 -16.63
CA PHE A 454 6.03 23.14 -18.08
C PHE A 454 6.28 21.84 -18.83
N VAL A 455 7.07 20.92 -18.27
CA VAL A 455 7.59 19.71 -18.95
C VAL A 455 6.50 18.82 -19.54
N GLY A 456 5.28 18.83 -18.97
CA GLY A 456 4.12 18.07 -19.45
C GLY A 456 2.91 18.24 -18.55
N PRO A 457 1.79 17.59 -18.88
CA PRO A 457 0.67 17.47 -17.96
C PRO A 457 1.15 16.85 -16.64
N PRO A 458 0.86 17.47 -15.48
CA PRO A 458 1.46 17.06 -14.21
C PRO A 458 1.11 15.63 -13.78
N GLU A 459 0.02 15.05 -14.29
CA GLU A 459 -0.42 13.68 -14.03
C GLU A 459 0.29 12.61 -14.90
N LEU A 460 1.04 13.02 -15.93
CA LEU A 460 1.71 12.10 -16.85
C LEU A 460 3.22 12.03 -16.59
N ASP A 461 3.78 10.86 -16.83
CA ASP A 461 5.22 10.68 -16.83
C ASP A 461 5.86 11.52 -17.95
N ALA A 462 7.01 12.11 -17.67
CA ALA A 462 7.77 12.90 -18.62
C ALA A 462 9.26 12.53 -18.58
N GLU A 463 9.90 12.59 -19.74
CA GLU A 463 11.35 12.43 -19.83
C GLU A 463 12.03 13.80 -19.62
N TRP A 464 13.09 13.83 -18.81
CA TRP A 464 13.86 15.04 -18.58
C TRP A 464 14.64 15.42 -19.83
N ASP A 465 14.43 16.64 -20.33
CA ASP A 465 15.13 17.25 -21.44
C ASP A 465 15.79 18.58 -21.02
N GLU A 466 17.12 18.59 -20.97
CA GLU A 466 17.89 19.77 -20.60
C GLU A 466 17.68 20.95 -21.56
N SER A 467 17.31 20.70 -22.81
CA SER A 467 17.04 21.77 -23.78
C SER A 467 15.77 22.57 -23.45
N GLY A 468 14.83 21.96 -22.73
CA GLY A 468 13.57 22.62 -22.34
C GLY A 468 13.77 23.75 -21.33
N ILE A 469 14.71 23.61 -20.39
CA ILE A 469 14.99 24.66 -19.39
C ILE A 469 15.57 25.92 -20.04
N ASP A 470 16.39 25.78 -21.09
CA ASP A 470 16.87 26.91 -21.90
C ASP A 470 15.73 27.75 -22.47
N GLY A 471 14.67 27.09 -22.94
CA GLY A 471 13.48 27.73 -23.48
C GLY A 471 12.78 28.59 -22.44
N VAL A 472 12.62 28.05 -21.23
CA VAL A 472 12.02 28.75 -20.08
C VAL A 472 12.89 29.91 -19.61
N HIS A 473 14.20 29.70 -19.47
CA HIS A 473 15.13 30.77 -19.09
C HIS A 473 15.12 31.93 -20.07
N ARG A 474 15.12 31.67 -21.37
CA ARG A 474 14.99 32.72 -22.41
C ARG A 474 13.64 33.44 -22.34
N PHE A 475 12.57 32.71 -22.01
CA PHE A 475 11.26 33.33 -21.81
C PHE A 475 11.28 34.29 -20.63
N LEU A 476 11.76 33.90 -19.45
CA LEU A 476 11.84 34.75 -18.25
C LEU A 476 12.70 36.00 -18.51
N THR A 477 13.84 35.83 -19.18
CA THR A 477 14.71 36.97 -19.58
C THR A 477 14.01 37.94 -20.49
N ARG A 478 13.24 37.46 -21.49
CA ARG A 478 12.45 38.33 -22.39
C ARG A 478 11.32 39.03 -21.65
N PHE A 479 10.63 38.35 -20.76
CA PHE A 479 9.56 38.92 -19.94
C PHE A 479 10.11 40.03 -19.05
N TYR A 480 11.19 39.76 -18.31
CA TYR A 480 11.86 40.77 -17.49
C TYR A 480 12.26 42.00 -18.29
N LYS A 481 12.88 41.81 -19.45
CA LYS A 481 13.27 42.91 -20.34
C LYS A 481 12.05 43.72 -20.80
N LEU A 482 10.97 43.05 -21.20
CA LEU A 482 9.72 43.73 -21.58
C LEU A 482 9.19 44.65 -20.46
N ILE A 483 9.15 44.13 -19.22
CA ILE A 483 8.72 44.90 -18.06
C ILE A 483 9.61 46.15 -17.87
N MET A 484 10.93 45.94 -17.85
CA MET A 484 11.89 47.03 -17.63
C MET A 484 11.86 48.08 -18.73
N ASP A 485 11.64 47.71 -19.98
CA ASP A 485 11.54 48.60 -21.13
C ASP A 485 10.22 49.41 -21.15
N GLN A 486 9.16 48.95 -20.44
CA GLN A 486 7.83 49.59 -20.51
C GLN A 486 7.41 50.28 -19.21
N LYS A 487 7.94 49.93 -18.05
CA LYS A 487 7.46 50.36 -16.71
C LYS A 487 7.35 51.87 -16.50
N ASP A 488 8.18 52.68 -17.18
CA ASP A 488 8.27 54.13 -16.99
C ASP A 488 7.70 54.94 -18.17
N LYS A 489 7.00 54.28 -19.12
CA LYS A 489 6.53 54.96 -20.33
C LYS A 489 5.26 55.78 -20.18
N GLY A 490 4.54 55.63 -19.06
CA GLY A 490 3.34 56.41 -18.77
C GLY A 490 2.19 56.26 -19.78
N VAL A 491 2.06 55.05 -20.33
CA VAL A 491 1.01 54.72 -21.31
C VAL A 491 -0.31 54.52 -20.58
N GLU A 492 -1.41 55.06 -21.13
CA GLU A 492 -2.78 54.77 -20.67
C GLU A 492 -3.33 53.51 -21.36
N ALA A 493 -4.13 52.74 -20.61
CA ALA A 493 -4.75 51.52 -21.14
C ALA A 493 -5.81 51.86 -22.20
N ASP A 494 -5.65 51.33 -23.40
CA ASP A 494 -6.69 51.33 -24.41
C ASP A 494 -7.59 50.08 -24.31
N LYS A 495 -8.63 50.01 -25.12
CA LYS A 495 -9.58 48.89 -25.11
C LYS A 495 -8.93 47.54 -25.48
N GLU A 496 -7.88 47.53 -26.30
CA GLU A 496 -7.17 46.32 -26.68
C GLU A 496 -6.30 45.81 -25.54
N LEU A 497 -5.58 46.69 -24.83
CA LEU A 497 -4.81 46.35 -23.64
C LEU A 497 -5.70 45.81 -22.53
N LEU A 498 -6.83 46.46 -22.26
CA LEU A 498 -7.81 45.96 -21.27
C LEU A 498 -8.32 44.57 -21.62
N LYS A 499 -8.65 44.33 -22.88
CA LYS A 499 -9.10 43.00 -23.33
C LYS A 499 -8.03 41.94 -23.14
N VAL A 500 -6.78 42.22 -23.48
CA VAL A 500 -5.66 41.28 -23.34
C VAL A 500 -5.38 40.99 -21.87
N ARG A 501 -5.40 42.01 -20.99
CA ARG A 501 -5.24 41.85 -19.55
C ARG A 501 -6.33 40.95 -18.93
N HIS A 502 -7.60 41.26 -19.19
CA HIS A 502 -8.70 40.46 -18.65
C HIS A 502 -8.72 39.04 -19.21
N LYS A 503 -8.30 38.85 -20.47
CA LYS A 503 -8.15 37.52 -21.04
C LYS A 503 -7.06 36.71 -20.31
N LEU A 504 -5.92 37.33 -19.98
CA LEU A 504 -4.87 36.66 -19.21
C LEU A 504 -5.41 36.19 -17.85
N ILE A 505 -6.06 37.11 -17.10
CA ILE A 505 -6.62 36.75 -15.79
C ILE A 505 -7.57 35.56 -15.91
N TYR A 506 -8.48 35.59 -16.86
CA TYR A 506 -9.44 34.53 -17.09
C TYR A 506 -8.77 33.19 -17.45
N ASP A 507 -7.86 33.21 -18.43
CA ASP A 507 -7.19 32.02 -18.93
C ASP A 507 -6.32 31.35 -17.83
N ILE A 508 -5.55 32.16 -17.08
CA ILE A 508 -4.69 31.66 -16.01
C ILE A 508 -5.54 31.10 -14.86
N THR A 509 -6.57 31.82 -14.41
CA THR A 509 -7.47 31.36 -13.36
C THR A 509 -8.15 30.06 -13.73
N THR A 510 -8.66 29.94 -14.95
CA THR A 510 -9.31 28.71 -15.42
C THR A 510 -8.35 27.54 -15.47
N ARG A 511 -7.14 27.74 -15.99
CA ARG A 511 -6.11 26.69 -16.10
C ARG A 511 -5.60 26.25 -14.73
N LEU A 512 -5.41 27.19 -13.78
CA LEU A 512 -5.03 26.87 -12.41
C LEU A 512 -6.13 26.08 -11.69
N ASN A 513 -7.40 26.48 -11.81
CA ASN A 513 -8.52 25.74 -11.23
C ASN A 513 -8.63 24.30 -11.75
N ASN A 514 -8.23 24.08 -13.01
CA ASN A 514 -8.17 22.74 -13.63
C ASN A 514 -6.84 22.02 -13.39
N PHE A 515 -5.92 22.60 -12.63
CA PHE A 515 -4.57 22.10 -12.39
C PHE A 515 -3.75 21.81 -13.65
N SER A 516 -4.02 22.55 -14.75
CA SER A 516 -3.36 22.41 -16.05
C SER A 516 -2.09 23.27 -16.11
N LEU A 517 -1.11 23.02 -15.24
CA LEU A 517 0.04 23.88 -14.96
C LEU A 517 0.92 24.13 -16.18
N ASN A 518 1.15 23.12 -17.01
CA ASN A 518 1.92 23.24 -18.27
C ASN A 518 1.29 24.24 -19.25
N THR A 519 -0.04 24.27 -19.29
CA THR A 519 -0.75 25.21 -20.16
C THR A 519 -0.79 26.64 -19.58
N VAL A 520 -0.65 26.79 -18.25
CA VAL A 520 -0.45 28.10 -17.62
C VAL A 520 0.85 28.72 -18.13
N VAL A 521 1.96 27.95 -18.12
CA VAL A 521 3.27 28.43 -18.59
C VAL A 521 3.23 28.81 -20.07
N SER A 522 2.66 27.95 -20.94
CA SER A 522 2.53 28.29 -22.36
C SER A 522 1.65 29.50 -22.58
N GLY A 523 0.60 29.70 -21.79
CA GLY A 523 -0.25 30.89 -21.82
C GLY A 523 0.51 32.18 -21.52
N PHE A 524 1.42 32.15 -20.54
CA PHE A 524 2.30 33.28 -20.26
C PHE A 524 3.26 33.58 -21.41
N MET A 525 3.78 32.55 -22.07
CA MET A 525 4.65 32.74 -23.24
C MET A 525 3.90 33.39 -24.40
N GLU A 526 2.68 32.97 -24.70
CA GLU A 526 1.80 33.56 -25.72
C GLU A 526 1.43 35.01 -25.38
N TYR A 527 1.07 35.24 -24.10
CA TYR A 527 0.73 36.58 -23.62
C TYR A 527 1.92 37.53 -23.72
N THR A 528 3.14 37.09 -23.34
CA THR A 528 4.36 37.91 -23.47
C THR A 528 4.65 38.26 -24.92
N ASN A 529 4.41 37.37 -25.87
CA ASN A 529 4.55 37.66 -27.29
C ASN A 529 3.54 38.75 -27.74
N THR A 530 2.31 38.64 -27.27
CA THR A 530 1.25 39.65 -27.54
C THR A 530 1.62 41.03 -26.97
N LEU A 531 2.02 41.09 -25.69
CA LEU A 531 2.46 42.34 -25.06
C LEU A 531 3.69 42.94 -25.75
N THR A 532 4.62 42.10 -26.20
CA THR A 532 5.82 42.55 -26.92
C THR A 532 5.44 43.22 -28.25
N ALA A 533 4.43 42.68 -28.95
CA ALA A 533 3.93 43.29 -30.18
C ALA A 533 3.22 44.65 -29.89
N MET A 534 2.41 44.70 -28.84
CA MET A 534 1.74 45.93 -28.41
C MET A 534 2.74 47.02 -27.94
N ALA A 535 3.76 46.60 -27.19
CA ALA A 535 4.84 47.47 -26.71
C ALA A 535 5.59 48.21 -27.84
N LYS A 536 5.73 47.54 -29.00
CA LYS A 536 6.34 48.14 -30.21
C LYS A 536 5.41 49.12 -30.91
N LYS A 537 4.09 48.95 -30.78
CA LYS A 537 3.07 49.76 -31.49
C LYS A 537 2.64 50.99 -30.68
N SER A 538 2.27 50.77 -29.43
CA SER A 538 1.62 51.83 -28.58
C SER A 538 2.15 51.89 -27.15
N GLY A 539 2.98 50.95 -26.75
CA GLY A 539 3.38 50.76 -25.35
C GLY A 539 2.40 49.89 -24.56
N VAL A 540 2.73 49.63 -23.29
CA VAL A 540 1.90 48.85 -22.36
C VAL A 540 1.71 49.65 -21.08
N ASP A 541 0.48 49.74 -20.62
CA ASP A 541 0.13 50.45 -19.40
C ASP A 541 0.63 49.76 -18.14
N LYS A 542 0.82 50.51 -17.06
CA LYS A 542 1.37 50.05 -15.80
C LYS A 542 0.56 48.94 -15.18
N GLU A 543 -0.77 49.03 -15.14
CA GLU A 543 -1.63 48.04 -14.51
C GLU A 543 -1.62 46.70 -15.24
N THR A 544 -1.49 46.70 -16.57
CA THR A 544 -1.33 45.50 -17.38
C THR A 544 0.02 44.81 -17.08
N LEU A 545 1.11 45.58 -16.90
CA LEU A 545 2.40 45.05 -16.51
C LEU A 545 2.38 44.46 -15.09
N GLU A 546 1.81 45.15 -14.12
CA GLU A 546 1.67 44.70 -12.73
C GLU A 546 0.83 43.43 -12.64
N THR A 547 -0.29 43.37 -13.37
CA THR A 547 -1.12 42.14 -13.45
C THR A 547 -0.31 40.97 -13.98
N ALA A 548 0.48 41.14 -15.02
CA ALA A 548 1.31 40.09 -15.58
C ALA A 548 2.38 39.62 -14.59
N ILE A 549 3.02 40.53 -13.87
CA ILE A 549 4.02 40.23 -12.85
C ILE A 549 3.40 39.42 -11.71
N VAL A 550 2.30 39.90 -11.14
CA VAL A 550 1.63 39.26 -10.01
C VAL A 550 1.19 37.85 -10.37
N LEU A 551 0.58 37.63 -11.53
CA LEU A 551 0.14 36.31 -11.97
C LEU A 551 1.31 35.37 -12.25
N LEU A 552 2.42 35.85 -12.84
CA LEU A 552 3.61 35.03 -13.06
C LEU A 552 4.29 34.65 -11.75
N LEU A 553 4.44 35.61 -10.83
CA LEU A 553 5.01 35.34 -9.50
C LEU A 553 4.14 34.38 -8.70
N SER A 554 2.81 34.46 -8.81
CA SER A 554 1.92 33.50 -8.15
C SER A 554 2.14 32.07 -8.64
N LEU A 555 2.55 31.86 -9.88
CA LEU A 555 2.88 30.53 -10.39
C LEU A 555 4.22 30.01 -9.86
N ILE A 556 5.23 30.89 -9.79
CA ILE A 556 6.60 30.49 -9.46
C ILE A 556 6.86 30.47 -7.94
N HIS A 557 6.26 31.42 -7.19
CA HIS A 557 6.59 31.71 -5.79
C HIS A 557 5.48 31.40 -4.78
N ILE A 558 4.25 31.08 -5.22
CA ILE A 558 3.11 30.89 -4.30
C ILE A 558 3.29 29.75 -3.28
N SER A 559 4.19 28.84 -3.55
CA SER A 559 4.53 27.71 -2.67
C SER A 559 5.57 28.04 -1.61
N GLU A 560 6.04 29.27 -1.56
CA GLU A 560 6.98 29.69 -0.50
C GLU A 560 6.22 30.13 0.74
N PRO A 561 6.59 29.61 1.94
CA PRO A 561 5.97 29.97 3.20
C PRO A 561 6.26 31.42 3.62
#